data_541fb552160bffe1b7e78f9601433fea
#
_entry.id   541fb552160bffe1b7e78f9601433fea
#
_cell.length_a   1.000
_cell.length_b   1.000
_cell.length_c   1.000
_cell.angle_alpha   90.00
_cell.angle_beta   90.00
_cell.angle_gamma   90.00
#
_symmetry.space_group_name_H-M   'P 1'
#
loop_
_entity.id
_entity.type
_entity.pdbx_description
1 polymer ?
#
loop_
_entity_poly.entity_id
_entity_poly.type
_entity_poly.pdbx_seq_one_letter_code
_entity_poly.pdbx_strand_id
1 'polypeptide(L)'
;MSDNSHDQAHEDHTGPVKTPKQMLMLSFASFVIPVFIIIGLVYYVTLANKTAPGGDTERTVAERIQKVGTVEIRDANRPMKAGQEVYKAQCAACHDAGLAGAPKFADAGAWAPRIKTGYEALLNSALKGKNAMGAQGGGDYSDLEIGRAVAYLTNSAGGKFKEPEVPAEKK
;
A
#
# COMPACT_ATOMS: atom_id res chain seq x y z
N MET A 1 -86.90 -30.24 5.25
CA MET A 1 -86.05 -31.44 5.39
C MET A 1 -84.99 -31.30 4.32
N SER A 2 -83.88 -30.79 4.72
CA SER A 2 -82.71 -30.61 3.79
C SER A 2 -81.50 -31.11 4.54
N ASP A 3 -81.09 -32.30 4.14
CA ASP A 3 -79.85 -32.96 4.57
C ASP A 3 -78.65 -32.30 3.89
N ASN A 4 -77.86 -31.55 4.66
CA ASN A 4 -76.61 -31.01 4.21
C ASN A 4 -75.50 -31.90 4.75
N SER A 5 -75.21 -32.98 4.00
CA SER A 5 -74.00 -33.75 4.18
C SER A 5 -72.83 -32.91 3.59
N HIS A 6 -72.13 -32.26 4.47
CA HIS A 6 -70.83 -31.68 4.16
C HIS A 6 -69.82 -32.84 4.00
N ASP A 7 -69.64 -33.30 2.76
CA ASP A 7 -68.45 -34.05 2.36
C ASP A 7 -67.24 -33.17 2.51
N GLN A 8 -66.57 -33.25 3.65
CA GLN A 8 -65.22 -32.77 3.80
C GLN A 8 -64.31 -33.73 3.04
N ALA A 9 -63.96 -33.35 1.82
CA ALA A 9 -62.88 -33.97 1.09
C ALA A 9 -61.62 -33.82 1.94
N HIS A 10 -61.22 -34.89 2.61
CA HIS A 10 -59.89 -35.01 3.17
C HIS A 10 -58.87 -34.89 2.05
N GLU A 11 -58.33 -33.71 1.84
CA GLU A 11 -57.13 -33.57 0.99
C GLU A 11 -56.00 -34.39 1.64
N ASP A 12 -55.72 -35.49 1.02
CA ASP A 12 -54.64 -36.40 1.43
C ASP A 12 -53.33 -35.66 1.15
N HIS A 13 -52.83 -34.95 2.14
CA HIS A 13 -51.54 -34.27 2.09
C HIS A 13 -50.43 -35.34 1.98
N THR A 14 -50.16 -35.79 0.76
CA THR A 14 -49.09 -36.73 0.46
C THR A 14 -47.71 -36.05 0.53
N GLY A 15 -47.43 -35.43 1.68
CA GLY A 15 -46.10 -34.97 2.01
C GLY A 15 -45.11 -36.11 2.20
N PRO A 16 -43.81 -35.93 2.00
CA PRO A 16 -42.80 -36.96 2.15
C PRO A 16 -42.70 -37.56 3.54
N VAL A 17 -43.41 -36.96 4.53
CA VAL A 17 -43.40 -37.37 5.92
C VAL A 17 -44.73 -37.99 6.28
N LYS A 18 -44.76 -39.32 6.45
CA LYS A 18 -45.97 -40.11 6.73
C LYS A 18 -46.18 -40.48 8.21
N THR A 19 -45.17 -40.34 9.02
CA THR A 19 -45.25 -40.71 10.44
C THR A 19 -44.74 -39.59 11.37
N PRO A 20 -45.35 -39.45 12.57
CA PRO A 20 -44.89 -38.44 13.52
C PRO A 20 -43.42 -38.62 13.94
N LYS A 21 -42.93 -39.87 13.93
CA LYS A 21 -41.48 -40.12 14.21
C LYS A 21 -40.58 -39.59 13.10
N GLN A 22 -40.98 -39.71 11.81
CA GLN A 22 -40.24 -39.12 10.71
C GLN A 22 -40.24 -37.62 10.75
N MET A 23 -41.36 -37.01 11.11
CA MET A 23 -41.47 -35.53 11.30
C MET A 23 -40.49 -35.01 12.35
N LEU A 24 -40.43 -35.74 13.48
CA LEU A 24 -39.54 -35.36 14.61
C LEU A 24 -38.06 -35.58 14.22
N MET A 25 -37.72 -36.69 13.52
CA MET A 25 -36.35 -36.92 13.04
C MET A 25 -35.91 -35.91 11.99
N LEU A 26 -36.76 -35.57 11.02
CA LEU A 26 -36.46 -34.57 10.00
C LEU A 26 -36.29 -33.17 10.59
N SER A 27 -37.17 -32.79 11.53
CA SER A 27 -37.08 -31.53 12.26
C SER A 27 -35.76 -31.44 13.04
N PHE A 28 -35.38 -32.51 13.74
CA PHE A 28 -34.15 -32.56 14.51
C PHE A 28 -32.93 -32.55 13.57
N ALA A 29 -32.93 -33.33 12.49
CA ALA A 29 -31.85 -33.40 11.51
C ALA A 29 -31.64 -32.04 10.80
N SER A 30 -32.75 -31.35 10.44
CA SER A 30 -32.66 -30.04 9.77
C SER A 30 -32.00 -28.97 10.62
N PHE A 31 -32.04 -29.12 11.94
CA PHE A 31 -31.38 -28.20 12.87
C PHE A 31 -29.96 -28.64 13.24
N VAL A 32 -29.77 -29.92 13.54
CA VAL A 32 -28.51 -30.47 14.03
C VAL A 32 -27.45 -30.54 12.92
N ILE A 33 -27.85 -30.97 11.71
CA ILE A 33 -26.90 -31.09 10.59
C ILE A 33 -26.24 -29.76 10.22
N PRO A 34 -26.97 -28.63 10.04
CA PRO A 34 -26.33 -27.35 9.74
C PRO A 34 -25.39 -26.86 10.85
N VAL A 35 -25.75 -27.11 12.11
CA VAL A 35 -24.89 -26.73 13.25
C VAL A 35 -23.55 -27.51 13.18
N PHE A 36 -23.59 -28.80 12.96
CA PHE A 36 -22.37 -29.61 12.81
C PHE A 36 -21.55 -29.22 11.59
N ILE A 37 -22.20 -28.86 10.48
CA ILE A 37 -21.51 -28.35 9.26
C ILE A 37 -20.80 -27.04 9.60
N ILE A 38 -21.46 -26.11 10.29
CA ILE A 38 -20.85 -24.82 10.69
C ILE A 38 -19.67 -25.05 11.64
N ILE A 39 -19.83 -25.90 12.65
CA ILE A 39 -18.75 -26.24 13.57
C ILE A 39 -17.58 -26.88 12.80
N GLY A 40 -17.84 -27.81 11.88
CA GLY A 40 -16.81 -28.44 11.06
C GLY A 40 -16.10 -27.44 10.14
N LEU A 41 -16.84 -26.51 9.53
CA LEU A 41 -16.27 -25.43 8.70
C LEU A 41 -15.40 -24.48 9.54
N VAL A 42 -15.87 -24.06 10.70
CA VAL A 42 -15.08 -23.20 11.60
C VAL A 42 -13.80 -23.94 12.01
N TYR A 43 -13.92 -25.20 12.39
CA TYR A 43 -12.77 -26.03 12.76
C TYR A 43 -11.80 -26.21 11.59
N TYR A 44 -12.28 -26.46 10.37
CA TYR A 44 -11.47 -26.58 9.16
C TYR A 44 -10.73 -25.28 8.85
N VAL A 45 -11.44 -24.15 8.88
CA VAL A 45 -10.83 -22.84 8.58
C VAL A 45 -9.82 -22.43 9.66
N THR A 46 -10.11 -22.69 10.94
CA THR A 46 -9.18 -22.36 12.02
C THR A 46 -7.97 -23.27 12.09
N LEU A 47 -8.08 -24.54 11.71
CA LEU A 47 -6.94 -25.45 11.60
C LEU A 47 -6.11 -25.20 10.33
N ALA A 48 -6.77 -24.94 9.19
CA ALA A 48 -6.10 -24.71 7.92
C ALA A 48 -5.39 -23.34 7.90
N ASN A 49 -6.04 -22.34 8.45
CA ASN A 49 -5.45 -21.00 8.64
C ASN A 49 -5.04 -20.85 10.11
N LYS A 50 -3.83 -21.20 10.45
CA LYS A 50 -3.26 -21.07 11.81
C LYS A 50 -3.17 -19.62 12.33
N THR A 51 -4.12 -18.79 11.94
CA THR A 51 -4.29 -17.40 12.38
C THR A 51 -5.47 -17.28 13.33
N ALA A 52 -5.64 -18.25 14.24
CA ALA A 52 -6.62 -18.09 15.31
C ALA A 52 -6.22 -16.87 16.18
N PRO A 53 -7.17 -16.01 16.58
CA PRO A 53 -6.93 -15.01 17.60
C PRO A 53 -6.42 -15.71 18.87
N GLY A 54 -5.14 -15.48 19.23
CA GLY A 54 -4.49 -16.14 20.36
C GLY A 54 -3.51 -17.24 19.99
N GLY A 55 -3.39 -17.64 18.71
CA GLY A 55 -2.35 -18.55 18.22
C GLY A 55 -1.08 -17.83 17.77
N ASP A 56 -0.76 -16.69 18.38
CA ASP A 56 0.41 -15.90 18.07
C ASP A 56 1.66 -16.61 18.59
N THR A 57 2.22 -17.49 17.77
CA THR A 57 3.60 -17.93 18.00
C THR A 57 4.53 -16.72 17.73
N GLU A 58 5.65 -16.63 18.43
CA GLU A 58 6.64 -15.56 18.24
C GLU A 58 6.95 -15.30 16.75
N ARG A 59 6.90 -16.34 15.93
CA ARG A 59 7.12 -16.27 14.49
C ARG A 59 6.03 -15.53 13.76
N THR A 60 4.75 -15.77 14.08
CA THR A 60 3.61 -15.07 13.43
C THR A 60 3.49 -13.62 13.89
N VAL A 61 3.91 -13.34 15.12
CA VAL A 61 4.03 -11.96 15.62
C VAL A 61 5.18 -11.25 14.89
N ALA A 62 6.33 -11.90 14.75
CA ALA A 62 7.48 -11.35 14.02
C ALA A 62 7.18 -11.11 12.55
N GLU A 63 6.40 -11.99 11.89
CA GLU A 63 5.96 -11.81 10.51
C GLU A 63 4.94 -10.68 10.35
N ARG A 64 4.09 -10.43 11.34
CA ARG A 64 3.16 -9.28 11.36
C ARG A 64 3.85 -7.97 11.68
N ILE A 65 4.85 -7.99 12.55
CA ILE A 65 5.73 -6.85 12.80
C ILE A 65 6.79 -6.83 11.69
N GLN A 66 6.33 -6.74 10.44
CA GLN A 66 7.26 -6.47 9.35
C GLN A 66 7.94 -5.15 9.65
N LYS A 67 9.25 -5.17 9.60
CA LYS A 67 10.08 -3.98 9.69
C LYS A 67 9.68 -3.03 8.56
N VAL A 68 8.74 -2.12 8.83
CA VAL A 68 8.27 -1.11 7.89
C VAL A 68 9.34 -0.01 7.83
N GLY A 69 10.45 -0.32 7.19
CA GLY A 69 11.58 0.57 7.06
C GLY A 69 12.60 0.46 8.19
N THR A 70 13.79 0.90 7.92
CA THR A 70 14.87 1.15 8.88
C THR A 70 14.86 2.62 9.20
N VAL A 71 14.72 2.99 10.48
CA VAL A 71 15.13 4.32 10.92
C VAL A 71 16.65 4.29 10.96
N GLU A 72 17.27 4.77 9.89
CA GLU A 72 18.68 5.06 9.89
C GLU A 72 18.88 6.37 10.63
N ILE A 73 19.53 6.30 11.79
CA ILE A 73 19.96 7.51 12.50
C ILE A 73 21.06 8.12 11.63
N ARG A 74 20.71 9.18 10.92
CA ARG A 74 21.69 9.91 10.13
C ARG A 74 22.76 10.46 11.09
N ASP A 75 24.00 10.07 10.85
CA ASP A 75 25.12 10.72 11.50
C ASP A 75 25.16 12.20 11.03
N ALA A 76 24.92 13.12 11.93
CA ALA A 76 24.93 14.58 11.63
C ALA A 76 26.30 15.04 11.10
N ASN A 77 27.36 14.28 11.40
CA ASN A 77 28.75 14.60 11.02
C ASN A 77 29.21 13.87 9.76
N ARG A 78 28.33 13.12 9.06
CA ARG A 78 28.73 12.46 7.82
C ARG A 78 29.12 13.49 6.75
N PRO A 79 30.12 13.18 5.91
CA PRO A 79 30.43 14.05 4.78
C PRO A 79 29.23 14.12 3.83
N MET A 80 28.84 15.33 3.44
CA MET A 80 27.73 15.55 2.52
C MET A 80 28.15 15.11 1.12
N LYS A 81 27.27 14.38 0.43
CA LYS A 81 27.51 13.89 -0.90
C LYS A 81 27.45 14.99 -1.96
N ALA A 82 28.20 14.80 -3.02
CA ALA A 82 28.18 15.67 -4.20
C ALA A 82 26.86 15.51 -4.98
N GLY A 83 26.45 16.56 -5.68
CA GLY A 83 25.20 16.56 -6.45
C GLY A 83 25.11 15.45 -7.47
N GLN A 84 26.23 15.07 -8.10
CA GLN A 84 26.29 13.96 -9.04
C GLN A 84 26.03 12.59 -8.39
N GLU A 85 26.54 12.36 -7.20
CA GLU A 85 26.32 11.09 -6.47
C GLU A 85 24.86 10.95 -6.06
N VAL A 86 24.28 12.01 -5.52
CA VAL A 86 22.87 12.05 -5.14
C VAL A 86 21.97 11.88 -6.36
N TYR A 87 22.29 12.54 -7.47
CA TYR A 87 21.57 12.37 -8.72
C TYR A 87 21.54 10.90 -9.17
N LYS A 88 22.69 10.26 -9.22
CA LYS A 88 22.81 8.84 -9.64
C LYS A 88 22.02 7.90 -8.73
N ALA A 89 22.03 8.15 -7.44
CA ALA A 89 21.39 7.28 -6.47
C ALA A 89 19.86 7.42 -6.43
N GLN A 90 19.33 8.62 -6.63
CA GLN A 90 17.91 8.91 -6.34
C GLN A 90 17.12 9.45 -7.55
N CYS A 91 17.74 10.19 -8.43
CA CYS A 91 17.07 10.91 -9.50
C CYS A 91 17.16 10.20 -10.87
N ALA A 92 18.27 9.53 -11.14
CA ALA A 92 18.60 8.94 -12.43
C ALA A 92 17.56 7.90 -12.90
N ALA A 93 16.97 7.15 -11.98
CA ALA A 93 15.96 6.13 -12.30
C ALA A 93 14.82 6.68 -13.18
N CYS A 94 14.39 7.91 -12.94
CA CYS A 94 13.34 8.55 -13.73
C CYS A 94 13.91 9.53 -14.77
N HIS A 95 14.96 10.31 -14.42
CA HIS A 95 15.45 11.39 -15.25
C HIS A 95 16.41 10.95 -16.35
N ASP A 96 17.05 9.79 -16.28
CA ASP A 96 17.85 9.27 -17.41
C ASP A 96 16.95 8.76 -18.54
N ALA A 97 15.92 8.00 -18.21
CA ALA A 97 15.00 7.41 -19.17
C ALA A 97 13.83 8.32 -19.56
N GLY A 98 13.51 9.34 -18.76
CA GLY A 98 12.33 10.19 -18.94
C GLY A 98 11.03 9.49 -18.51
N LEU A 99 11.08 8.62 -17.51
CA LEU A 99 9.92 7.88 -17.02
C LEU A 99 8.85 8.82 -16.43
N ALA A 100 7.59 8.44 -16.58
CA ALA A 100 6.43 9.18 -16.06
C ALA A 100 6.40 10.68 -16.46
N GLY A 101 6.97 11.02 -17.61
CA GLY A 101 7.03 12.41 -18.10
C GLY A 101 8.13 13.26 -17.45
N ALA A 102 9.10 12.63 -16.78
CA ALA A 102 10.27 13.33 -16.24
C ALA A 102 11.13 13.92 -17.38
N PRO A 103 11.57 15.16 -17.27
CA PRO A 103 12.52 15.71 -18.24
C PRO A 103 13.85 14.96 -18.16
N LYS A 104 14.36 14.53 -19.31
CA LYS A 104 15.57 13.72 -19.38
C LYS A 104 16.81 14.52 -18.97
N PHE A 105 17.82 13.80 -18.49
CA PHE A 105 19.12 14.37 -18.21
C PHE A 105 19.72 15.00 -19.47
N ALA A 106 20.32 16.16 -19.34
CA ALA A 106 20.93 16.96 -20.41
C ALA A 106 19.98 17.36 -21.57
N ASP A 107 18.68 17.18 -21.45
CA ASP A 107 17.70 17.66 -22.45
C ASP A 107 17.41 19.16 -22.24
N ALA A 108 18.17 20.00 -22.92
CA ALA A 108 18.02 21.45 -22.84
C ALA A 108 16.61 21.93 -23.21
N GLY A 109 15.93 21.27 -24.17
CA GLY A 109 14.58 21.64 -24.61
C GLY A 109 13.55 21.42 -23.51
N ALA A 110 13.56 20.25 -22.87
CA ALA A 110 12.67 19.92 -21.78
C ALA A 110 12.94 20.73 -20.51
N TRP A 111 14.20 21.09 -20.27
CA TRP A 111 14.62 21.84 -19.08
C TRP A 111 14.50 23.35 -19.22
N ALA A 112 14.62 23.93 -20.41
CA ALA A 112 14.61 25.39 -20.61
C ALA A 112 13.41 26.11 -19.95
N PRO A 113 12.16 25.68 -20.10
CA PRO A 113 11.03 26.34 -19.43
C PRO A 113 11.09 26.20 -17.90
N ARG A 114 11.68 25.12 -17.39
CA ARG A 114 11.81 24.87 -15.95
C ARG A 114 12.95 25.69 -15.35
N ILE A 115 14.08 25.79 -16.03
CA ILE A 115 15.23 26.61 -15.61
C ILE A 115 14.83 28.08 -15.49
N LYS A 116 13.95 28.56 -16.36
CA LYS A 116 13.41 29.94 -16.30
C LYS A 116 12.64 30.25 -15.02
N THR A 117 12.09 29.25 -14.33
CA THR A 117 11.39 29.46 -13.06
C THR A 117 12.34 29.75 -11.88
N GLY A 118 13.63 29.54 -12.07
CA GLY A 118 14.65 29.77 -11.05
C GLY A 118 14.92 28.54 -10.17
N TYR A 119 16.08 28.60 -9.50
CA TYR A 119 16.59 27.51 -8.68
C TYR A 119 15.64 27.12 -7.54
N GLU A 120 15.10 28.10 -6.81
CA GLU A 120 14.21 27.86 -5.66
C GLU A 120 12.93 27.11 -6.05
N ALA A 121 12.35 27.42 -7.21
CA ALA A 121 11.16 26.72 -7.70
C ALA A 121 11.46 25.27 -8.08
N LEU A 122 12.66 25.01 -8.61
CA LEU A 122 13.14 23.68 -8.95
C LEU A 122 13.44 22.86 -7.68
N LEU A 123 14.13 23.46 -6.72
CA LEU A 123 14.40 22.86 -5.42
C LEU A 123 13.11 22.51 -4.68
N ASN A 124 12.16 23.44 -4.61
CA ASN A 124 10.87 23.19 -3.97
C ASN A 124 10.09 22.06 -4.67
N SER A 125 10.17 21.97 -6.00
CA SER A 125 9.56 20.87 -6.75
C SER A 125 10.23 19.53 -6.45
N ALA A 126 11.52 19.49 -6.21
CA ALA A 126 12.24 18.30 -5.80
C ALA A 126 11.90 17.89 -4.36
N LEU A 127 11.91 18.83 -3.43
CA LEU A 127 11.67 18.55 -2.01
C LEU A 127 10.22 18.11 -1.73
N LYS A 128 9.25 18.77 -2.35
CA LYS A 128 7.81 18.52 -2.11
C LYS A 128 7.17 17.56 -3.10
N GLY A 129 7.85 17.27 -4.20
CA GLY A 129 7.28 16.53 -5.31
C GLY A 129 6.48 17.40 -6.28
N LYS A 130 6.31 16.91 -7.51
CA LYS A 130 5.53 17.59 -8.55
C LYS A 130 4.94 16.58 -9.53
N ASN A 131 3.64 16.54 -9.67
CA ASN A 131 2.92 15.57 -10.52
C ASN A 131 3.28 14.11 -10.15
N ALA A 132 3.87 13.36 -11.10
CA ALA A 132 4.33 12.00 -10.87
C ALA A 132 5.68 11.91 -10.11
N MET A 133 6.37 13.01 -9.94
CA MET A 133 7.61 13.05 -9.15
C MET A 133 7.28 13.06 -7.65
N GLY A 134 7.70 12.02 -6.93
CA GLY A 134 7.56 11.95 -5.48
C GLY A 134 8.43 12.99 -4.76
N ALA A 135 8.03 13.35 -3.55
CA ALA A 135 8.81 14.23 -2.68
C ALA A 135 10.14 13.58 -2.29
N GLN A 136 11.22 14.32 -2.37
CA GLN A 136 12.57 13.89 -1.99
C GLN A 136 13.02 14.48 -0.65
N GLY A 137 12.30 15.45 -0.13
CA GLY A 137 12.54 16.00 1.21
C GLY A 137 12.26 14.96 2.30
N GLY A 138 13.10 14.92 3.33
CA GLY A 138 12.96 13.94 4.42
C GLY A 138 13.43 12.52 4.12
N GLY A 139 13.96 12.25 2.91
CA GLY A 139 14.59 10.97 2.53
C GLY A 139 15.99 10.80 3.14
N ASP A 140 16.82 9.93 2.54
CA ASP A 140 18.18 9.62 3.01
C ASP A 140 19.16 10.78 2.85
N TYR A 141 18.86 11.71 1.96
CA TYR A 141 19.66 12.92 1.69
C TYR A 141 19.05 14.15 2.34
N SER A 142 19.92 15.05 2.80
CA SER A 142 19.49 16.35 3.33
C SER A 142 18.98 17.25 2.19
N ASP A 143 18.20 18.25 2.53
CA ASP A 143 17.68 19.24 1.57
C ASP A 143 18.82 19.92 0.79
N LEU A 144 19.96 20.11 1.44
CA LEU A 144 21.16 20.67 0.81
C LEU A 144 21.76 19.72 -0.24
N GLU A 145 21.82 18.42 0.06
CA GLU A 145 22.28 17.39 -0.89
C GLU A 145 21.34 17.25 -2.08
N ILE A 146 20.02 17.29 -1.82
CA ILE A 146 19.01 17.35 -2.89
C ILE A 146 19.20 18.60 -3.73
N GLY A 147 19.47 19.75 -3.10
CA GLY A 147 19.75 20.99 -3.79
C GLY A 147 20.97 20.91 -4.70
N ARG A 148 22.04 20.22 -4.27
CA ARG A 148 23.20 19.95 -5.11
C ARG A 148 22.85 19.08 -6.32
N ALA A 149 22.02 18.05 -6.13
CA ALA A 149 21.54 17.20 -7.23
C ALA A 149 20.67 17.98 -8.23
N VAL A 150 19.83 18.89 -7.76
CA VAL A 150 19.03 19.79 -8.60
C VAL A 150 19.93 20.71 -9.41
N ALA A 151 20.95 21.31 -8.80
CA ALA A 151 21.91 22.15 -9.50
C ALA A 151 22.68 21.34 -10.57
N TYR A 152 23.17 20.16 -10.22
CA TYR A 152 23.86 19.26 -11.14
C TYR A 152 22.99 18.90 -12.36
N LEU A 153 21.78 18.43 -12.13
CA LEU A 153 20.82 18.01 -13.16
C LEU A 153 20.46 19.16 -14.11
N THR A 154 20.14 20.33 -13.55
CA THR A 154 19.73 21.49 -14.35
C THR A 154 20.89 22.14 -15.09
N ASN A 155 22.08 22.13 -14.52
CA ASN A 155 23.29 22.64 -15.17
C ASN A 155 23.73 21.75 -16.34
N SER A 156 23.50 20.44 -16.26
CA SER A 156 23.76 19.54 -17.41
C SER A 156 22.88 19.88 -18.63
N ALA A 157 21.73 20.52 -18.40
CA ALA A 157 20.80 20.92 -19.44
C ALA A 157 20.88 22.42 -19.81
N GLY A 158 21.96 23.11 -19.40
CA GLY A 158 22.22 24.51 -19.74
C GLY A 158 21.86 25.51 -18.67
N GLY A 159 21.48 25.06 -17.46
CA GLY A 159 21.37 25.90 -16.28
C GLY A 159 22.74 26.47 -15.84
N LYS A 160 22.72 27.52 -15.07
CA LYS A 160 23.92 28.15 -14.50
C LYS A 160 23.72 28.44 -13.01
N PHE A 161 23.23 27.45 -12.28
CA PHE A 161 22.99 27.58 -10.85
C PHE A 161 24.24 27.23 -10.05
N LYS A 162 24.52 28.03 -9.01
CA LYS A 162 25.58 27.70 -8.08
C LYS A 162 25.17 26.48 -7.24
N GLU A 163 26.07 25.55 -7.08
CA GLU A 163 25.85 24.42 -6.16
C GLU A 163 25.80 24.95 -4.71
N PRO A 164 24.80 24.56 -3.92
CA PRO A 164 24.70 25.04 -2.55
C PRO A 164 25.83 24.48 -1.68
N GLU A 165 26.45 25.36 -0.94
CA GLU A 165 27.53 25.04 -0.01
C GLU A 165 26.96 24.81 1.40
N VAL A 166 27.67 24.03 2.21
CA VAL A 166 27.33 23.89 3.64
C VAL A 166 27.43 25.26 4.29
N PRO A 167 26.39 25.72 5.01
CA PRO A 167 26.53 26.94 5.80
C PRO A 167 27.73 26.80 6.72
N ALA A 168 28.65 27.72 6.67
CA ALA A 168 29.78 27.75 7.60
C ALA A 168 29.19 27.78 9.03
N GLU A 169 29.51 26.80 9.86
CA GLU A 169 29.13 26.81 11.25
C GLU A 169 29.60 28.15 11.85
N LYS A 170 28.64 28.94 12.30
CA LYS A 170 28.96 30.06 13.16
C LYS A 170 29.47 29.50 14.50
N LYS A 171 30.80 29.46 14.64
CA LYS A 171 31.43 29.25 15.94
C LYS A 171 31.00 30.31 16.95
#